data_54acbcfad0ef317d5213971a3aeb9456
#
_entry.id   54acbcfad0ef317d5213971a3aeb9456
#
_cell.length_a   1.000
_cell.length_b   1.000
_cell.length_c   1.000
_cell.angle_alpha   90.00
_cell.angle_beta   90.00
_cell.angle_gamma   90.00
#
_symmetry.space_group_name_H-M   'P 1'
#
loop_
_entity.id
_entity.type
_entity.pdbx_description
1 polymer ?
#
loop_
_entity_poly.entity_id
_entity_poly.type
_entity_poly.pdbx_seq_one_letter_code
_entity_poly.pdbx_strand_id
1 'polypeptide(L)'
;MQNRRDFLKTAALAAFGSGLVVRQALAGESSLSTIHINKLGLGGKMKMTFFPYELKLRHVFTVATYSRTTTPDVQVEIEYEGVTGYGEASMPPYLGETVESVMNFLGKVNLEQFSDPFQLDDILSYVDSLSPKDTAAKAAVDIALHDLVGKLL
;
A
#
# COMPACT_ATOMS: atom_id res chain seq x y z
N MET A 1 5.17 -16.40 -34.34
CA MET A 1 5.32 -15.47 -33.22
C MET A 1 4.89 -16.18 -31.94
N GLN A 2 5.82 -16.51 -31.09
CA GLN A 2 5.54 -17.19 -29.81
C GLN A 2 4.98 -16.18 -28.82
N ASN A 3 3.84 -16.52 -28.23
CA ASN A 3 3.12 -15.61 -27.32
C ASN A 3 3.82 -15.63 -25.94
N ARG A 4 3.87 -14.48 -25.24
CA ARG A 4 4.50 -14.33 -23.90
C ARG A 4 4.01 -15.36 -22.88
N ARG A 5 2.75 -15.80 -23.00
CA ARG A 5 2.17 -16.84 -22.14
C ARG A 5 2.78 -18.23 -22.37
N ASP A 6 3.21 -18.53 -23.59
CA ASP A 6 3.81 -19.83 -23.91
C ASP A 6 5.27 -19.90 -23.46
N PHE A 7 5.98 -18.76 -23.46
CA PHE A 7 7.33 -18.65 -22.91
C PHE A 7 7.36 -18.95 -21.39
N LEU A 8 6.41 -18.40 -20.62
CA LEU A 8 6.33 -18.64 -19.19
C LEU A 8 5.98 -20.10 -18.85
N LYS A 9 5.14 -20.76 -19.65
CA LYS A 9 4.82 -22.18 -19.48
C LYS A 9 6.02 -23.08 -19.77
N THR A 10 6.83 -22.74 -20.76
CA THR A 10 8.02 -23.51 -21.14
C THR A 10 9.13 -23.34 -20.08
N ALA A 11 9.31 -22.17 -19.52
CA ALA A 11 10.26 -21.93 -18.43
C ALA A 11 9.89 -22.70 -17.15
N ALA A 12 8.59 -22.82 -16.84
CA ALA A 12 8.11 -23.59 -15.68
C ALA A 12 8.33 -25.10 -15.83
N LEU A 13 8.27 -25.66 -17.05
CA LEU A 13 8.47 -27.10 -17.26
C LEU A 13 9.95 -27.53 -17.24
N ALA A 14 10.88 -26.62 -17.56
CA ALA A 14 12.31 -26.90 -17.50
C ALA A 14 12.86 -27.01 -16.06
N ALA A 15 12.15 -26.50 -15.07
CA ALA A 15 12.54 -26.56 -13.66
C ALA A 15 12.12 -27.85 -12.94
N PHE A 16 11.30 -28.71 -13.56
CA PHE A 16 10.79 -29.95 -12.96
C PHE A 16 11.50 -31.24 -13.37
N GLY A 17 12.57 -31.17 -14.20
CA GLY A 17 13.25 -32.33 -14.76
C GLY A 17 14.38 -32.96 -13.93
N SER A 18 14.71 -32.46 -12.76
CA SER A 18 15.79 -33.01 -11.90
C SER A 18 15.34 -33.24 -10.45
N GLY A 19 14.13 -33.73 -10.30
CA GLY A 19 13.53 -33.94 -9.00
C GLY A 19 13.86 -35.32 -8.40
N LEU A 20 14.98 -35.49 -7.69
CA LEU A 20 15.08 -36.43 -6.57
C LEU A 20 16.13 -36.06 -5.51
N VAL A 21 17.00 -35.09 -5.79
CA VAL A 21 18.04 -34.69 -4.82
C VAL A 21 17.69 -33.40 -4.05
N VAL A 22 16.67 -32.65 -4.49
CA VAL A 22 16.31 -31.35 -3.91
C VAL A 22 15.38 -31.46 -2.68
N ARG A 23 14.75 -32.61 -2.45
CA ARG A 23 13.77 -32.75 -1.36
C ARG A 23 14.36 -32.75 0.05
N GLN A 24 15.66 -33.05 0.21
CA GLN A 24 16.30 -33.03 1.54
C GLN A 24 17.00 -31.71 1.87
N ALA A 25 17.29 -30.86 0.86
CA ALA A 25 17.89 -29.55 1.08
C ALA A 25 16.83 -28.44 1.42
N LEU A 26 15.58 -28.58 0.96
CA LEU A 26 14.53 -27.59 1.17
C LEU A 26 13.91 -27.58 2.58
N ALA A 27 14.10 -28.63 3.37
CA ALA A 27 13.66 -28.65 4.76
C ALA A 27 14.57 -27.83 5.70
N GLY A 28 15.78 -27.47 5.22
CA GLY A 28 16.73 -26.66 5.99
C GLY A 28 16.69 -25.16 5.64
N GLU A 29 16.21 -24.79 4.44
CA GLU A 29 16.24 -23.39 4.00
C GLU A 29 15.07 -22.55 4.51
N SER A 30 13.93 -23.16 4.85
CA SER A 30 12.83 -22.43 5.47
C SER A 30 13.17 -21.85 6.84
N SER A 31 14.06 -22.51 7.58
CA SER A 31 14.53 -22.03 8.87
C SER A 31 15.60 -20.94 8.74
N LEU A 32 16.41 -20.98 7.67
CA LEU A 32 17.47 -19.99 7.45
C LEU A 32 16.92 -18.68 6.89
N SER A 33 15.89 -18.73 6.03
CA SER A 33 15.21 -17.53 5.54
C SER A 33 14.42 -16.83 6.66
N THR A 34 13.76 -17.60 7.52
CA THR A 34 13.07 -17.06 8.71
C THR A 34 14.08 -16.48 9.73
N ILE A 35 15.25 -17.12 9.91
CA ILE A 35 16.30 -16.63 10.79
C ILE A 35 16.97 -15.36 10.24
N HIS A 36 17.13 -15.23 8.92
CA HIS A 36 17.70 -14.04 8.30
C HIS A 36 16.74 -12.83 8.38
N ILE A 37 15.45 -13.04 8.16
CA ILE A 37 14.42 -12.00 8.30
C ILE A 37 14.35 -11.51 9.75
N ASN A 38 14.34 -12.41 10.73
CA ASN A 38 14.33 -12.04 12.14
C ASN A 38 15.66 -11.38 12.61
N LYS A 39 16.78 -11.68 11.95
CA LYS A 39 18.10 -11.12 12.31
C LYS A 39 18.37 -9.77 11.65
N LEU A 40 17.60 -9.41 10.60
CA LEU A 40 17.67 -8.10 9.94
C LEU A 40 16.75 -7.05 10.61
N GLY A 41 16.04 -7.41 11.68
CA GLY A 41 15.15 -6.47 12.38
C GLY A 41 13.90 -6.08 11.55
N LEU A 42 13.59 -6.83 10.49
CA LEU A 42 12.43 -6.60 9.64
C LEU A 42 11.14 -7.11 10.31
N GLY A 43 10.92 -6.72 11.53
CA GLY A 43 9.75 -7.05 12.34
C GLY A 43 9.10 -5.80 12.92
N GLY A 44 9.31 -4.66 12.30
CA GLY A 44 8.68 -3.40 12.68
C GLY A 44 7.17 -3.44 12.49
N LYS A 45 6.47 -2.62 13.25
CA LYS A 45 5.05 -2.36 13.03
C LYS A 45 4.90 -1.13 12.16
N MET A 46 3.99 -1.18 11.20
CA MET A 46 3.61 0.00 10.46
C MET A 46 2.76 0.92 11.35
N LYS A 47 3.18 2.17 11.47
CA LYS A 47 2.44 3.21 12.19
C LYS A 47 1.83 4.18 11.19
N MET A 48 0.52 4.33 11.24
CA MET A 48 -0.20 5.30 10.41
C MET A 48 -0.59 6.52 11.24
N THR A 49 -0.33 7.70 10.69
CA THR A 49 -0.82 8.99 11.18
C THR A 49 -1.53 9.72 10.05
N PHE A 50 -2.54 10.52 10.38
CA PHE A 50 -3.30 11.25 9.38
C PHE A 50 -3.86 12.54 10.01
N PHE A 51 -3.97 13.57 9.20
CA PHE A 51 -4.44 14.87 9.64
C PHE A 51 -5.07 15.66 8.49
N PRO A 52 -6.06 16.53 8.79
CA PRO A 52 -6.65 17.39 7.79
C PRO A 52 -5.66 18.46 7.34
N TYR A 53 -5.69 18.79 6.07
CA TYR A 53 -4.84 19.77 5.44
C TYR A 53 -5.62 20.62 4.44
N GLU A 54 -5.30 21.91 4.36
CA GLU A 54 -5.88 22.80 3.36
C GLU A 54 -4.81 23.29 2.39
N LEU A 55 -4.90 22.81 1.15
CA LEU A 55 -4.01 23.23 0.07
C LEU A 55 -4.42 24.60 -0.48
N LYS A 56 -3.50 25.58 -0.42
CA LYS A 56 -3.65 26.83 -1.16
C LYS A 56 -3.24 26.65 -2.60
N LEU A 57 -4.18 26.87 -3.50
CA LEU A 57 -3.91 26.77 -4.93
C LEU A 57 -3.09 27.97 -5.40
N ARG A 58 -2.10 27.72 -6.25
CA ARG A 58 -1.25 28.77 -6.84
C ARG A 58 -2.07 29.73 -7.72
N HIS A 59 -3.09 29.20 -8.36
CA HIS A 59 -4.04 29.93 -9.20
C HIS A 59 -5.45 29.52 -8.84
N VAL A 60 -6.41 30.40 -9.11
CA VAL A 60 -7.82 30.06 -8.96
C VAL A 60 -8.14 28.87 -9.88
N PHE A 61 -8.65 27.79 -9.33
CA PHE A 61 -9.15 26.67 -10.08
C PHE A 61 -10.64 26.89 -10.38
N THR A 62 -10.97 27.00 -11.66
CA THR A 62 -12.33 27.26 -12.11
C THR A 62 -12.81 26.15 -13.06
N VAL A 63 -13.96 25.60 -12.75
CA VAL A 63 -14.73 24.71 -13.63
C VAL A 63 -16.11 25.31 -13.87
N ALA A 64 -16.91 24.71 -14.77
CA ALA A 64 -18.23 25.26 -15.14
C ALA A 64 -19.17 25.53 -13.96
N THR A 65 -19.02 24.79 -12.86
CA THR A 65 -19.96 24.80 -11.73
C THR A 65 -19.42 25.49 -10.47
N TYR A 66 -18.09 25.66 -10.33
CA TYR A 66 -17.50 26.32 -9.16
C TYR A 66 -16.08 26.83 -9.41
N SER A 67 -15.64 27.76 -8.54
CA SER A 67 -14.28 28.26 -8.46
C SER A 67 -13.76 28.10 -7.04
N ARG A 68 -12.48 27.77 -6.87
CA ARG A 68 -11.84 27.66 -5.56
C ARG A 68 -10.40 28.16 -5.58
N THR A 69 -9.95 28.67 -4.46
CA THR A 69 -8.56 29.11 -4.20
C THR A 69 -7.84 28.17 -3.23
N THR A 70 -8.61 27.35 -2.53
CA THR A 70 -8.11 26.30 -1.63
C THR A 70 -8.82 24.99 -1.91
N THR A 71 -8.22 23.87 -1.50
CA THR A 71 -8.87 22.57 -1.53
C THR A 71 -8.63 21.86 -0.21
N PRO A 72 -9.70 21.35 0.46
CA PRO A 72 -9.54 20.52 1.62
C PRO A 72 -8.94 19.18 1.21
N ASP A 73 -8.06 18.66 2.06
CA ASP A 73 -7.36 17.42 1.86
C ASP A 73 -7.10 16.72 3.20
N VAL A 74 -6.78 15.42 3.19
CA VAL A 74 -6.30 14.70 4.36
C VAL A 74 -5.00 14.01 4.00
N GLN A 75 -3.92 14.38 4.66
CA GLN A 75 -2.63 13.72 4.51
C GLN A 75 -2.57 12.44 5.34
N VAL A 76 -1.99 11.40 4.77
CA VAL A 76 -1.70 10.12 5.41
C VAL A 76 -0.19 9.90 5.38
N GLU A 77 0.35 9.51 6.51
CA GLU A 77 1.76 9.10 6.66
C GLU A 77 1.82 7.69 7.22
N ILE A 78 2.58 6.82 6.59
CA ILE A 78 2.82 5.45 7.06
C ILE A 78 4.30 5.29 7.31
N GLU A 79 4.67 5.10 8.57
CA GLU A 79 6.05 4.89 8.99
C GLU A 79 6.32 3.39 9.18
N TYR A 80 7.46 2.94 8.68
CA TYR A 80 8.02 1.63 8.92
C TYR A 80 9.55 1.72 8.99
N GLU A 81 10.12 1.32 10.12
CA GLU A 81 11.58 1.30 10.36
C GLU A 81 12.30 2.61 10.03
N GLY A 82 11.67 3.75 10.37
CA GLY A 82 12.24 5.08 10.17
C GLY A 82 12.07 5.63 8.74
N VAL A 83 11.44 4.90 7.84
CA VAL A 83 11.04 5.37 6.51
C VAL A 83 9.58 5.73 6.52
N THR A 84 9.21 6.87 5.94
CA THR A 84 7.83 7.34 5.88
C THR A 84 7.35 7.44 4.44
N GLY A 85 6.24 6.77 4.17
CA GLY A 85 5.47 6.93 2.93
C GLY A 85 4.34 7.94 3.13
N TYR A 86 4.04 8.71 2.08
CA TYR A 86 3.04 9.79 2.08
C TYR A 86 1.93 9.51 1.10
N GLY A 87 0.71 9.80 1.50
CA GLY A 87 -0.48 9.75 0.66
C GLY A 87 -1.44 10.88 0.98
N GLU A 88 -2.37 11.15 0.08
CA GLU A 88 -3.39 12.17 0.28
C GLU A 88 -4.77 11.69 -0.13
N ALA A 89 -5.79 12.09 0.61
CA ALA A 89 -7.18 11.90 0.27
C ALA A 89 -7.73 13.17 -0.34
N SER A 90 -7.77 13.23 -1.67
CA SER A 90 -8.41 14.33 -2.39
C SER A 90 -9.92 14.10 -2.48
N MET A 91 -10.70 15.11 -2.10
CA MET A 91 -12.15 15.04 -2.00
C MET A 91 -12.84 15.97 -3.00
N PRO A 92 -12.89 15.59 -4.29
CA PRO A 92 -13.64 16.39 -5.25
C PRO A 92 -15.13 16.35 -4.92
N PRO A 93 -15.86 17.48 -5.08
CA PRO A 93 -17.25 17.63 -4.62
C PRO A 93 -18.22 16.56 -5.15
N TYR A 94 -17.95 16.01 -6.32
CA TYR A 94 -18.81 15.01 -6.96
C TYR A 94 -18.73 13.61 -6.33
N LEU A 95 -17.72 13.34 -5.50
CA LEU A 95 -17.62 12.06 -4.79
C LEU A 95 -18.43 12.05 -3.49
N GLY A 96 -18.82 13.22 -2.97
CA GLY A 96 -19.59 13.33 -1.75
C GLY A 96 -18.84 12.95 -0.46
N GLU A 97 -17.54 12.74 -0.54
CA GLU A 97 -16.69 12.52 0.64
C GLU A 97 -16.27 13.86 1.26
N THR A 98 -16.10 13.87 2.57
CA THR A 98 -15.73 15.05 3.36
C THR A 98 -14.51 14.74 4.22
N VAL A 99 -13.83 15.78 4.71
CA VAL A 99 -12.72 15.61 5.68
C VAL A 99 -13.15 14.72 6.85
N GLU A 100 -14.36 14.94 7.38
CA GLU A 100 -14.88 14.16 8.49
C GLU A 100 -15.08 12.68 8.13
N SER A 101 -15.65 12.37 6.95
CA SER A 101 -15.86 10.99 6.51
C SER A 101 -14.51 10.27 6.31
N VAL A 102 -13.55 10.95 5.69
CA VAL A 102 -12.19 10.43 5.48
C VAL A 102 -11.49 10.15 6.82
N MET A 103 -11.50 11.12 7.76
CA MET A 103 -10.90 10.96 9.09
C MET A 103 -11.56 9.80 9.85
N ASN A 104 -12.89 9.68 9.77
CA ASN A 104 -13.63 8.57 10.41
C ASN A 104 -13.29 7.20 9.82
N PHE A 105 -13.06 7.12 8.52
CA PHE A 105 -12.61 5.87 7.89
C PHE A 105 -11.18 5.53 8.30
N LEU A 106 -10.24 6.47 8.18
CA LEU A 106 -8.83 6.27 8.52
C LEU A 106 -8.65 5.85 9.98
N GLY A 107 -9.50 6.35 10.88
CA GLY A 107 -9.50 5.94 12.30
C GLY A 107 -9.86 4.47 12.54
N LYS A 108 -10.41 3.76 11.55
CA LYS A 108 -10.71 2.31 11.62
C LYS A 108 -9.57 1.44 11.09
N VAL A 109 -8.66 2.03 10.31
CA VAL A 109 -7.55 1.31 9.67
C VAL A 109 -6.48 1.01 10.73
N ASN A 110 -6.19 -0.27 10.94
CA ASN A 110 -5.12 -0.72 11.83
C ASN A 110 -4.04 -1.45 11.02
N LEU A 111 -2.96 -0.75 10.70
CA LEU A 111 -1.83 -1.31 9.98
C LEU A 111 -0.81 -2.02 10.89
N GLU A 112 -0.89 -1.86 12.22
CA GLU A 112 0.03 -2.50 13.16
C GLU A 112 -0.07 -4.04 13.18
N GLN A 113 -1.17 -4.57 12.62
CA GLN A 113 -1.36 -6.03 12.49
C GLN A 113 -0.48 -6.64 11.39
N PHE A 114 0.05 -5.84 10.48
CA PHE A 114 0.94 -6.28 9.40
C PHE A 114 2.39 -5.96 9.77
N SER A 115 3.26 -6.95 9.65
CA SER A 115 4.69 -6.83 9.97
C SER A 115 5.57 -6.60 8.74
N ASP A 116 4.99 -6.69 7.54
CA ASP A 116 5.71 -6.59 6.28
C ASP A 116 4.96 -5.66 5.32
N PRO A 117 5.49 -4.46 5.00
CA PRO A 117 4.87 -3.52 4.08
C PRO A 117 4.83 -4.00 2.62
N PHE A 118 5.61 -5.03 2.26
CA PHE A 118 5.61 -5.60 0.91
C PHE A 118 4.39 -6.50 0.63
N GLN A 119 3.60 -6.86 1.64
CA GLN A 119 2.34 -7.59 1.50
C GLN A 119 1.19 -6.67 1.04
N LEU A 120 1.43 -5.88 -0.01
CA LEU A 120 0.51 -4.84 -0.48
C LEU A 120 -0.90 -5.38 -0.76
N ASP A 121 -1.01 -6.51 -1.45
CA ASP A 121 -2.32 -7.10 -1.82
C ASP A 121 -3.14 -7.46 -0.58
N ASP A 122 -2.52 -8.03 0.45
CA ASP A 122 -3.19 -8.39 1.70
C ASP A 122 -3.62 -7.15 2.48
N ILE A 123 -2.72 -6.16 2.58
CA ILE A 123 -2.98 -4.89 3.29
C ILE A 123 -4.11 -4.12 2.60
N LEU A 124 -4.05 -3.97 1.28
CA LEU A 124 -5.07 -3.23 0.52
C LEU A 124 -6.41 -3.96 0.52
N SER A 125 -6.41 -5.29 0.44
CA SER A 125 -7.63 -6.10 0.59
C SER A 125 -8.27 -5.92 1.97
N TYR A 126 -7.47 -5.85 3.03
CA TYR A 126 -7.96 -5.51 4.37
C TYR A 126 -8.59 -4.12 4.40
N VAL A 127 -7.90 -3.09 3.89
CA VAL A 127 -8.40 -1.71 3.85
C VAL A 127 -9.72 -1.64 3.07
N ASP A 128 -9.81 -2.33 1.94
CA ASP A 128 -11.03 -2.39 1.13
C ASP A 128 -12.20 -3.04 1.85
N SER A 129 -11.92 -4.05 2.66
CA SER A 129 -12.95 -4.78 3.41
C SER A 129 -13.65 -3.95 4.48
N LEU A 130 -13.03 -2.85 4.94
CA LEU A 130 -13.56 -2.01 6.03
C LEU A 130 -14.80 -1.21 5.62
N SER A 131 -14.97 -0.93 4.33
CA SER A 131 -16.15 -0.20 3.82
C SER A 131 -16.30 -0.41 2.31
N PRO A 132 -17.54 -0.50 1.79
CA PRO A 132 -17.79 -0.50 0.35
C PRO A 132 -17.66 0.90 -0.31
N LYS A 133 -17.39 1.93 0.48
CA LYS A 133 -17.25 3.35 0.09
C LYS A 133 -15.89 3.88 0.53
N ASP A 134 -15.79 5.17 0.76
CA ASP A 134 -14.60 5.84 1.30
C ASP A 134 -13.38 5.74 0.38
N THR A 135 -13.61 5.97 -0.91
CA THR A 135 -12.63 5.77 -1.98
C THR A 135 -11.43 6.72 -1.87
N ALA A 136 -11.65 7.98 -1.46
CA ALA A 136 -10.58 8.94 -1.26
C ALA A 136 -9.66 8.53 -0.10
N ALA A 137 -10.24 8.08 1.02
CA ALA A 137 -9.47 7.61 2.16
C ALA A 137 -8.66 6.35 1.84
N LYS A 138 -9.25 5.40 1.10
CA LYS A 138 -8.56 4.19 0.64
C LYS A 138 -7.40 4.52 -0.29
N ALA A 139 -7.62 5.44 -1.25
CA ALA A 139 -6.58 5.90 -2.15
C ALA A 139 -5.41 6.54 -1.40
N ALA A 140 -5.66 7.29 -0.33
CA ALA A 140 -4.62 7.86 0.50
C ALA A 140 -3.74 6.79 1.17
N VAL A 141 -4.33 5.72 1.68
CA VAL A 141 -3.59 4.59 2.27
C VAL A 141 -2.79 3.85 1.20
N ASP A 142 -3.40 3.59 0.06
CA ASP A 142 -2.76 2.93 -1.10
C ASP A 142 -1.54 3.71 -1.58
N ILE A 143 -1.68 5.01 -1.82
CA ILE A 143 -0.58 5.89 -2.25
C ILE A 143 0.54 5.89 -1.20
N ALA A 144 0.20 6.03 0.09
CA ALA A 144 1.20 6.06 1.16
C ALA A 144 1.97 4.73 1.27
N LEU A 145 1.30 3.59 1.10
CA LEU A 145 1.95 2.28 1.10
C LEU A 145 2.88 2.11 -0.09
N HIS A 146 2.45 2.49 -1.29
CA HIS A 146 3.30 2.41 -2.49
C HIS A 146 4.50 3.35 -2.41
N ASP A 147 4.33 4.57 -1.87
CA ASP A 147 5.45 5.49 -1.64
C ASP A 147 6.43 4.94 -0.60
N LEU A 148 5.93 4.34 0.49
CA LEU A 148 6.75 3.67 1.49
C LEU A 148 7.57 2.54 0.87
N VAL A 149 6.91 1.61 0.17
CA VAL A 149 7.56 0.47 -0.47
C VAL A 149 8.59 0.93 -1.50
N GLY A 150 8.26 1.94 -2.31
CA GLY A 150 9.21 2.52 -3.27
C GLY A 150 10.45 3.15 -2.64
N LYS A 151 10.36 3.63 -1.39
CA LYS A 151 11.50 4.16 -0.63
C LYS A 151 12.32 3.08 0.08
N LEU A 152 11.73 1.93 0.35
CA LEU A 152 12.40 0.78 0.97
C LEU A 152 13.19 -0.07 -0.03
N LEU A 153 12.91 0.05 -1.34
CA LEU A 153 13.60 -0.64 -2.45
C LEU A 153 14.82 0.13 -2.92
#